data_a5c0e330f68aab4cbe722d5c0f676781
#
_entry.id   a5c0e330f68aab4cbe722d5c0f676781
#
_cell.length_a   1.000
_cell.length_b   1.000
_cell.length_c   1.000
_cell.angle_alpha   90.00
_cell.angle_beta   90.00
_cell.angle_gamma   90.00
#
_symmetry.space_group_name_H-M   'P 1'
#
loop_
_entity.id
_entity.type
_entity.pdbx_description
1 polymer ?
#
loop_
_entity_poly.entity_id
_entity_poly.type
_entity_poly.pdbx_seq_one_letter_code
_entity_poly.pdbx_strand_id
1 'polypeptide(L)'
;GCAFQVGEQCFNIGRLVTFLSDLDIRVPGMTVDRWCGSSMEAIHIAAGKIAMGSGKAFICGGVESMTRVKTGFDPLPYPYSDKEKQNPNLYLSMGITAENVAKKYNISRTEQQEFALESHRKANEAQQKEKFVGEITKIDNCETDENIRPNSTMEKLDSLKLAFDQNGTVT
;
A
#
# COMPACT_ATOMS: atom_id res chain seq x y z
N GLY A 1 -1.21 -1.84 10.83
CA GLY A 1 -1.48 -0.75 9.91
C GLY A 1 -2.69 -1.03 9.04
N CYS A 2 -3.57 -0.05 8.87
CA CYS A 2 -4.71 -0.11 7.96
C CYS A 2 -5.10 1.32 7.58
N ALA A 3 -5.11 1.64 6.28
CA ALA A 3 -5.42 2.99 5.81
C ALA A 3 -6.94 3.26 5.75
N PHE A 4 -7.72 2.30 5.28
CA PHE A 4 -9.17 2.44 5.14
C PHE A 4 -9.91 1.64 6.21
N GLN A 5 -10.09 2.26 7.38
CA GLN A 5 -10.75 1.64 8.53
C GLN A 5 -12.29 1.73 8.40
N VAL A 6 -12.83 1.23 7.29
CA VAL A 6 -14.25 1.21 6.96
C VAL A 6 -14.70 -0.19 6.55
N GLY A 7 -16.00 -0.43 6.52
CA GLY A 7 -16.55 -1.74 6.17
C GLY A 7 -16.01 -2.85 7.06
N GLU A 8 -15.53 -3.93 6.48
CA GLU A 8 -14.96 -5.08 7.20
C GLU A 8 -13.59 -4.80 7.85
N GLN A 9 -12.97 -3.66 7.59
CA GLN A 9 -11.73 -3.20 8.23
C GLN A 9 -11.97 -2.21 9.38
N CYS A 10 -13.21 -1.95 9.75
CA CYS A 10 -13.57 -1.03 10.85
C CYS A 10 -13.39 -1.65 12.24
N PHE A 11 -13.77 -0.91 13.27
CA PHE A 11 -13.77 -1.32 14.68
C PHE A 11 -12.42 -1.80 15.23
N ASN A 12 -11.33 -1.12 14.88
CA ASN A 12 -9.99 -1.49 15.33
C ASN A 12 -9.62 -2.92 14.88
N ILE A 13 -9.42 -3.10 13.57
CA ILE A 13 -9.10 -4.40 12.99
C ILE A 13 -7.88 -5.07 13.65
N GLY A 14 -6.91 -4.29 14.14
CA GLY A 14 -5.77 -4.83 14.91
C GLY A 14 -6.22 -5.57 16.18
N ARG A 15 -7.35 -5.15 16.80
CA ARG A 15 -7.93 -5.90 17.93
C ARG A 15 -8.75 -7.09 17.46
N LEU A 16 -9.51 -6.94 16.37
CA LEU A 16 -10.30 -8.06 15.82
C LEU A 16 -9.40 -9.23 15.42
N VAL A 17 -8.25 -8.96 14.82
CA VAL A 17 -7.26 -9.98 14.47
C VAL A 17 -6.80 -10.76 15.70
N THR A 18 -6.58 -10.13 16.85
CA THR A 18 -6.16 -10.85 18.08
C THR A 18 -7.23 -11.83 18.57
N PHE A 19 -8.51 -11.51 18.42
CA PHE A 19 -9.59 -12.44 18.76
C PHE A 19 -9.69 -13.62 17.80
N LEU A 20 -9.43 -13.38 16.51
CA LEU A 20 -9.54 -14.41 15.47
C LEU A 20 -8.31 -15.31 15.36
N SER A 21 -7.22 -14.98 16.05
CA SER A 21 -5.93 -15.69 15.97
C SER A 21 -5.68 -16.61 17.17
N ASP A 22 -6.70 -16.95 17.94
CA ASP A 22 -6.58 -17.78 19.17
C ASP A 22 -5.56 -17.25 20.19
N LEU A 23 -5.25 -15.98 20.15
CA LEU A 23 -4.39 -15.34 21.13
C LEU A 23 -5.15 -15.15 22.46
N ASP A 24 -4.42 -15.11 23.57
CA ASP A 24 -5.01 -14.80 24.86
C ASP A 24 -5.83 -13.51 24.82
N ILE A 25 -7.04 -13.54 25.41
CA ILE A 25 -7.96 -12.38 25.45
C ILE A 25 -7.30 -11.11 26.01
N ARG A 26 -6.26 -11.25 26.82
CA ARG A 26 -5.49 -10.15 27.41
C ARG A 26 -4.53 -9.49 26.42
N VAL A 27 -4.27 -10.09 25.25
CA VAL A 27 -3.42 -9.49 24.21
C VAL A 27 -4.15 -8.30 23.59
N PRO A 28 -3.71 -7.06 23.80
CA PRO A 28 -4.36 -5.89 23.22
C PRO A 28 -4.06 -5.80 21.73
N GLY A 29 -4.91 -5.08 21.01
CA GLY A 29 -4.69 -4.75 19.60
C GLY A 29 -4.95 -3.27 19.34
N MET A 30 -4.19 -2.69 18.42
CA MET A 30 -4.33 -1.31 18.00
C MET A 30 -4.23 -1.22 16.48
N THR A 31 -5.02 -0.37 15.88
CA THR A 31 -4.91 -0.04 14.45
C THR A 31 -4.31 1.34 14.29
N VAL A 32 -3.38 1.47 13.36
CA VAL A 32 -2.68 2.71 13.04
C VAL A 32 -2.94 3.06 11.59
N ASP A 33 -3.24 4.32 11.33
CA ASP A 33 -3.33 4.88 10.00
C ASP A 33 -2.25 5.94 9.77
N ARG A 34 -1.42 5.69 8.76
CA ARG A 34 -0.48 6.61 8.14
C ARG A 34 -0.39 6.29 6.65
N TRP A 35 -1.53 6.01 6.03
CA TRP A 35 -1.65 5.59 4.64
C TRP A 35 -0.69 4.42 4.32
N CYS A 36 0.03 4.49 3.20
CA CYS A 36 0.99 3.44 2.79
C CYS A 36 2.11 3.18 3.82
N GLY A 37 2.35 4.11 4.75
CA GLY A 37 3.31 3.99 5.84
C GLY A 37 2.76 3.39 7.14
N SER A 38 1.50 2.93 7.17
CA SER A 38 0.83 2.51 8.42
C SER A 38 1.52 1.35 9.12
N SER A 39 1.96 0.33 8.38
CA SER A 39 2.66 -0.83 8.97
C SER A 39 4.05 -0.47 9.50
N MET A 40 4.77 0.42 8.81
CA MET A 40 6.05 0.94 9.29
C MET A 40 5.86 1.75 10.59
N GLU A 41 4.81 2.57 10.66
CA GLU A 41 4.46 3.33 11.86
C GLU A 41 4.14 2.41 13.03
N ALA A 42 3.44 1.30 12.78
CA ALA A 42 3.18 0.29 13.81
C ALA A 42 4.48 -0.26 14.43
N ILE A 43 5.51 -0.48 13.61
CA ILE A 43 6.84 -0.91 14.08
C ILE A 43 7.51 0.18 14.93
N HIS A 44 7.46 1.44 14.50
CA HIS A 44 8.01 2.56 15.27
C HIS A 44 7.33 2.73 16.63
N ILE A 45 5.99 2.62 16.65
CA ILE A 45 5.22 2.68 17.91
C ILE A 45 5.60 1.52 18.82
N ALA A 46 5.72 0.29 18.29
CA ALA A 46 6.11 -0.87 19.07
C ALA A 46 7.51 -0.70 19.67
N ALA A 47 8.48 -0.25 18.87
CA ALA A 47 9.85 0.03 19.33
C ALA A 47 9.85 1.08 20.45
N GLY A 48 9.09 2.16 20.30
CA GLY A 48 8.94 3.19 21.34
C GLY A 48 8.33 2.64 22.64
N LYS A 49 7.29 1.80 22.52
CA LYS A 49 6.65 1.16 23.70
C LYS A 49 7.59 0.21 24.42
N ILE A 50 8.44 -0.55 23.70
CA ILE A 50 9.46 -1.41 24.30
C ILE A 50 10.48 -0.55 25.06
N ALA A 51 10.98 0.51 24.43
CA ALA A 51 11.95 1.43 25.04
C ALA A 51 11.41 2.08 26.33
N MET A 52 10.11 2.38 26.37
CA MET A 52 9.42 2.94 27.55
C MET A 52 9.01 1.90 28.59
N GLY A 53 9.25 0.61 28.38
CA GLY A 53 8.83 -0.45 29.29
C GLY A 53 7.33 -0.75 29.27
N SER A 54 6.58 -0.24 28.28
CA SER A 54 5.13 -0.45 28.14
C SER A 54 4.73 -1.78 27.51
N GLY A 55 5.70 -2.64 27.24
CA GLY A 55 5.53 -3.98 26.71
C GLY A 55 6.86 -4.60 26.38
N LYS A 56 6.91 -5.92 26.24
CA LYS A 56 8.16 -6.68 25.99
C LYS A 56 8.24 -7.22 24.58
N ALA A 57 7.09 -7.49 23.95
CA ALA A 57 7.02 -8.04 22.59
C ALA A 57 5.76 -7.52 21.89
N PHE A 58 5.86 -7.28 20.58
CA PHE A 58 4.77 -6.81 19.74
C PHE A 58 4.79 -7.56 18.42
N ILE A 59 3.61 -7.86 17.90
CA ILE A 59 3.41 -8.31 16.51
C ILE A 59 2.95 -7.11 15.71
N CYS A 60 3.70 -6.73 14.69
CA CYS A 60 3.39 -5.62 13.81
C CYS A 60 3.09 -6.14 12.41
N GLY A 61 2.01 -5.70 11.81
CA GLY A 61 1.61 -6.11 10.47
C GLY A 61 0.74 -5.07 9.81
N GLY A 62 0.18 -5.40 8.67
CA GLY A 62 -0.76 -4.55 7.96
C GLY A 62 -1.79 -5.36 7.21
N VAL A 63 -2.94 -4.74 6.99
CA VAL A 63 -4.05 -5.31 6.24
C VAL A 63 -4.69 -4.21 5.40
N GLU A 64 -4.99 -4.54 4.14
CA GLU A 64 -5.76 -3.66 3.26
C GLU A 64 -6.48 -4.49 2.20
N SER A 65 -7.80 -4.50 2.25
CA SER A 65 -8.64 -5.20 1.27
C SER A 65 -9.18 -4.20 0.24
N MET A 66 -8.38 -3.87 -0.76
CA MET A 66 -8.74 -2.87 -1.77
C MET A 66 -9.84 -3.33 -2.73
N THR A 67 -10.09 -4.64 -2.84
CA THR A 67 -11.16 -5.19 -3.67
C THR A 67 -12.51 -5.14 -2.97
N ARG A 68 -12.57 -5.45 -1.68
CA ARG A 68 -13.82 -5.58 -0.91
C ARG A 68 -14.19 -4.29 -0.18
N VAL A 69 -13.21 -3.55 0.27
CA VAL A 69 -13.41 -2.25 0.90
C VAL A 69 -13.25 -1.16 -0.15
N LYS A 70 -14.30 -0.41 -0.40
CA LYS A 70 -14.26 0.70 -1.35
C LYS A 70 -13.27 1.75 -0.86
N THR A 71 -12.14 1.82 -1.52
CA THR A 71 -11.15 2.88 -1.35
C THR A 71 -11.53 4.05 -2.24
N GLY A 72 -12.52 4.81 -1.85
CA GLY A 72 -12.95 6.00 -2.59
C GLY A 72 -13.22 7.10 -1.58
N PHE A 73 -12.79 8.28 -1.92
CA PHE A 73 -13.28 9.46 -1.22
C PHE A 73 -14.71 9.66 -1.70
N ASP A 74 -15.68 9.43 -0.84
CA ASP A 74 -17.01 9.97 -1.06
C ASP A 74 -16.82 11.48 -1.31
N PRO A 75 -17.51 12.10 -2.29
CA PRO A 75 -17.37 13.53 -2.55
C PRO A 75 -17.99 14.36 -1.42
N LEU A 76 -17.52 14.12 -0.20
CA LEU A 76 -17.78 15.05 0.89
C LEU A 76 -17.09 16.37 0.57
N PRO A 77 -17.75 17.51 0.78
CA PRO A 77 -17.08 18.79 0.70
C PRO A 77 -15.88 18.72 1.63
N TYR A 78 -14.68 18.82 1.06
CA TYR A 78 -13.46 18.79 1.85
C TYR A 78 -13.55 19.85 2.94
N PRO A 79 -13.49 19.47 4.23
CA PRO A 79 -13.75 20.42 5.32
C PRO A 79 -12.70 21.54 5.39
N TYR A 80 -11.65 21.44 4.59
CA TYR A 80 -10.54 22.38 4.53
C TYR A 80 -10.38 23.04 3.15
N SER A 81 -11.48 23.26 2.43
CA SER A 81 -11.48 23.86 1.09
C SER A 81 -10.71 25.19 1.00
N ASP A 82 -10.74 26.00 2.06
CA ASP A 82 -9.99 27.25 2.09
C ASP A 82 -8.48 27.02 2.25
N LYS A 83 -8.09 25.92 2.92
CA LYS A 83 -6.68 25.50 2.98
C LYS A 83 -6.20 24.90 1.67
N GLU A 84 -7.08 24.27 0.91
CA GLU A 84 -6.79 23.79 -0.44
C GLU A 84 -6.46 24.95 -1.39
N LYS A 85 -7.18 26.06 -1.30
CA LYS A 85 -6.85 27.27 -2.06
C LYS A 85 -5.47 27.84 -1.72
N GLN A 86 -5.04 27.70 -0.47
CA GLN A 86 -3.71 28.12 -0.01
C GLN A 86 -2.61 27.09 -0.35
N ASN A 87 -2.98 25.80 -0.44
CA ASN A 87 -2.07 24.72 -0.78
C ASN A 87 -2.78 23.75 -1.77
N PRO A 88 -2.72 24.02 -3.07
CA PRO A 88 -3.41 23.23 -4.09
C PRO A 88 -2.92 21.80 -4.20
N ASN A 89 -1.82 21.47 -3.53
CA ASN A 89 -1.25 20.13 -3.53
C ASN A 89 -1.77 19.23 -2.39
N LEU A 90 -2.66 19.76 -1.52
CA LEU A 90 -3.11 19.04 -0.32
C LEU A 90 -3.86 17.74 -0.63
N TYR A 91 -4.63 17.73 -1.73
CA TYR A 91 -5.45 16.59 -2.16
C TYR A 91 -5.03 16.00 -3.51
N LEU A 92 -3.79 16.19 -3.93
CA LEU A 92 -3.30 15.60 -5.18
C LEU A 92 -3.39 14.08 -5.14
N SER A 93 -3.89 13.50 -6.23
CA SER A 93 -3.81 12.06 -6.41
C SER A 93 -2.36 11.59 -6.55
N MET A 94 -2.10 10.35 -6.18
CA MET A 94 -0.74 9.77 -6.30
C MET A 94 -0.24 9.74 -7.74
N GLY A 95 -1.13 9.58 -8.72
CA GLY A 95 -0.76 9.63 -10.13
C GLY A 95 -0.26 11.02 -10.56
N ILE A 96 -0.93 12.09 -10.16
CA ILE A 96 -0.45 13.46 -10.42
C ILE A 96 0.83 13.75 -9.62
N THR A 97 0.96 13.20 -8.41
CA THR A 97 2.21 13.30 -7.66
C THR A 97 3.36 12.61 -8.40
N ALA A 98 3.11 11.44 -9.01
CA ALA A 98 4.10 10.74 -9.82
C ALA A 98 4.51 11.57 -11.07
N GLU A 99 3.55 12.20 -11.75
CA GLU A 99 3.86 13.13 -12.87
C GLU A 99 4.72 14.30 -12.41
N ASN A 100 4.41 14.89 -11.24
CA ASN A 100 5.21 15.97 -10.67
C ASN A 100 6.64 15.53 -10.36
N VAL A 101 6.82 14.30 -9.84
CA VAL A 101 8.14 13.71 -9.58
C VAL A 101 8.89 13.48 -10.90
N ALA A 102 8.24 12.87 -11.88
CA ALA A 102 8.83 12.63 -13.19
C ALA A 102 9.32 13.93 -13.84
N LYS A 103 8.49 14.98 -13.81
CA LYS A 103 8.85 16.31 -14.33
C LYS A 103 9.97 16.96 -13.54
N LYS A 104 9.90 16.92 -12.20
CA LYS A 104 10.91 17.56 -11.32
C LYS A 104 12.30 16.97 -11.49
N TYR A 105 12.39 15.66 -11.69
CA TYR A 105 13.64 14.93 -11.78
C TYR A 105 14.00 14.50 -13.21
N ASN A 106 13.22 14.96 -14.20
CA ASN A 106 13.40 14.64 -15.63
C ASN A 106 13.43 13.12 -15.89
N ILE A 107 12.56 12.36 -15.22
CA ILE A 107 12.45 10.91 -15.40
C ILE A 107 11.58 10.65 -16.64
N SER A 108 12.15 10.04 -17.65
CA SER A 108 11.45 9.72 -18.89
C SER A 108 10.45 8.56 -18.71
N ARG A 109 9.48 8.47 -19.61
CA ARG A 109 8.56 7.32 -19.68
C ARG A 109 9.32 6.00 -19.85
N THR A 110 10.36 5.99 -20.68
CA THR A 110 11.18 4.79 -20.90
C THR A 110 11.84 4.30 -19.62
N GLU A 111 12.45 5.20 -18.84
CA GLU A 111 13.06 4.84 -17.55
C GLU A 111 12.03 4.27 -16.56
N GLN A 112 10.81 4.83 -16.53
CA GLN A 112 9.72 4.31 -15.71
C GLN A 112 9.32 2.90 -16.14
N GLN A 113 9.23 2.65 -17.42
CA GLN A 113 8.87 1.34 -17.99
C GLN A 113 9.96 0.30 -17.75
N GLU A 114 11.23 0.64 -17.97
CA GLU A 114 12.38 -0.22 -17.67
C GLU A 114 12.39 -0.62 -16.18
N PHE A 115 12.15 0.33 -15.29
CA PHE A 115 12.04 0.07 -13.85
C PHE A 115 10.88 -0.90 -13.53
N ALA A 116 9.71 -0.71 -14.15
CA ALA A 116 8.56 -1.58 -13.97
C ALA A 116 8.83 -3.00 -14.48
N LEU A 117 9.45 -3.16 -15.65
CA LEU A 117 9.83 -4.46 -16.21
C LEU A 117 10.80 -5.19 -15.30
N GLU A 118 11.83 -4.50 -14.83
CA GLU A 118 12.84 -5.09 -13.96
C GLU A 118 12.23 -5.49 -12.59
N SER A 119 11.28 -4.72 -12.08
CA SER A 119 10.52 -5.08 -10.87
C SER A 119 9.73 -6.38 -11.06
N HIS A 120 8.98 -6.50 -12.15
CA HIS A 120 8.25 -7.73 -12.47
C HIS A 120 9.19 -8.92 -12.72
N ARG A 121 10.30 -8.70 -13.43
CA ARG A 121 11.30 -9.74 -13.68
C ARG A 121 11.86 -10.31 -12.39
N LYS A 122 12.29 -9.44 -11.46
CA LYS A 122 12.83 -9.85 -10.14
C LYS A 122 11.81 -10.61 -9.31
N ALA A 123 10.57 -10.12 -9.27
CA ALA A 123 9.51 -10.75 -8.51
C ALA A 123 9.16 -12.14 -9.09
N ASN A 124 9.06 -12.25 -10.42
CA ASN A 124 8.83 -13.53 -11.10
C ASN A 124 9.97 -14.54 -10.84
N GLU A 125 11.22 -14.10 -10.94
CA GLU A 125 12.38 -14.95 -10.65
C GLU A 125 12.38 -15.44 -9.20
N ALA A 126 12.03 -14.58 -8.24
CA ALA A 126 11.92 -14.94 -6.84
C ALA A 126 10.78 -15.96 -6.60
N GLN A 127 9.65 -15.79 -7.29
CA GLN A 127 8.52 -16.73 -7.23
C GLN A 127 8.90 -18.08 -7.82
N GLN A 128 9.53 -18.11 -9.01
CA GLN A 128 10.00 -19.35 -9.64
C GLN A 128 11.05 -20.10 -8.82
N LYS A 129 11.86 -19.39 -8.06
CA LYS A 129 12.85 -19.96 -7.11
C LYS A 129 12.24 -20.29 -5.74
N GLU A 130 10.93 -20.26 -5.62
CA GLU A 130 10.19 -20.60 -4.40
C GLU A 130 10.61 -19.78 -3.15
N LYS A 131 11.16 -18.56 -3.35
CA LYS A 131 11.68 -17.75 -2.23
C LYS A 131 10.59 -17.28 -1.26
N PHE A 132 9.32 -17.28 -1.70
CA PHE A 132 8.19 -16.81 -0.89
C PHE A 132 7.39 -17.94 -0.23
N VAL A 133 7.71 -19.21 -0.47
CA VAL A 133 6.92 -20.35 0.04
C VAL A 133 6.80 -20.35 1.56
N GLY A 134 7.85 -19.92 2.26
CA GLY A 134 7.82 -19.80 3.72
C GLY A 134 7.08 -18.58 4.27
N GLU A 135 6.66 -17.67 3.41
CA GLU A 135 6.04 -16.38 3.78
C GLU A 135 4.55 -16.32 3.39
N ILE A 136 4.14 -17.10 2.38
CA ILE A 136 2.79 -17.11 1.86
C ILE A 136 1.95 -18.17 2.58
N THR A 137 0.82 -17.74 3.13
CA THR A 137 -0.22 -18.63 3.63
C THR A 137 -1.35 -18.69 2.63
N LYS A 138 -1.68 -19.89 2.16
CA LYS A 138 -2.81 -20.10 1.25
C LYS A 138 -4.11 -19.68 1.91
N ILE A 139 -4.92 -18.89 1.18
CA ILE A 139 -6.27 -18.48 1.58
C ILE A 139 -7.21 -18.80 0.41
N ASP A 140 -8.20 -19.66 0.65
CA ASP A 140 -9.11 -20.14 -0.37
C ASP A 140 -8.36 -20.70 -1.59
N ASN A 141 -8.53 -20.09 -2.76
CA ASN A 141 -7.86 -20.47 -4.00
C ASN A 141 -6.61 -19.63 -4.31
N CYS A 142 -6.22 -18.70 -3.42
CA CYS A 142 -5.07 -17.84 -3.61
C CYS A 142 -3.84 -18.46 -2.92
N GLU A 143 -2.88 -18.90 -3.72
CA GLU A 143 -1.66 -19.57 -3.25
C GLU A 143 -0.39 -18.80 -3.59
N THR A 144 -0.49 -17.74 -4.39
CA THR A 144 0.65 -16.96 -4.87
C THR A 144 0.31 -15.49 -4.95
N ASP A 145 1.33 -14.63 -5.10
CA ASP A 145 1.14 -13.23 -5.48
C ASP A 145 0.68 -13.16 -6.94
N GLU A 146 -0.57 -12.73 -7.15
CA GLU A 146 -1.20 -12.66 -8.47
C GLU A 146 -0.89 -11.35 -9.22
N ASN A 147 -0.18 -10.40 -8.59
CA ASN A 147 0.15 -9.11 -9.21
C ASN A 147 1.39 -9.14 -10.10
N ILE A 148 2.16 -10.23 -10.06
CA ILE A 148 3.35 -10.39 -10.90
C ILE A 148 2.94 -10.61 -12.35
N ARG A 149 3.52 -9.83 -13.26
CA ARG A 149 3.23 -9.88 -14.71
C ARG A 149 4.48 -10.30 -15.50
N PRO A 150 4.79 -11.60 -15.58
CA PRO A 150 6.03 -12.10 -16.18
C PRO A 150 6.14 -11.85 -17.68
N ASN A 151 5.01 -11.66 -18.35
CA ASN A 151 4.93 -11.45 -19.81
C ASN A 151 4.87 -9.97 -20.21
N SER A 152 5.28 -9.06 -19.32
CA SER A 152 5.39 -7.64 -19.65
C SER A 152 6.56 -7.41 -20.62
N THR A 153 6.38 -6.53 -21.61
CA THR A 153 7.41 -6.12 -22.55
C THR A 153 7.36 -4.61 -22.77
N MET A 154 8.43 -4.02 -23.28
CA MET A 154 8.46 -2.58 -23.59
C MET A 154 7.35 -2.21 -24.57
N GLU A 155 7.12 -3.00 -25.61
CA GLU A 155 6.08 -2.74 -26.62
C GLU A 155 4.68 -2.72 -25.99
N LYS A 156 4.41 -3.61 -25.03
CA LYS A 156 3.13 -3.59 -24.29
C LYS A 156 3.02 -2.34 -23.43
N LEU A 157 4.08 -1.95 -22.74
CA LEU A 157 4.06 -0.75 -21.90
C LEU A 157 3.94 0.53 -22.75
N ASP A 158 4.59 0.60 -23.91
CA ASP A 158 4.46 1.70 -24.85
C ASP A 158 3.02 1.88 -25.35
N SER A 159 2.29 0.78 -25.53
CA SER A 159 0.90 0.80 -25.97
C SER A 159 -0.09 1.28 -24.92
N LEU A 160 0.32 1.40 -23.66
CA LEU A 160 -0.56 1.87 -22.58
C LEU A 160 -0.88 3.36 -22.75
N LYS A 161 -2.12 3.72 -22.46
CA LYS A 161 -2.56 5.11 -22.43
C LYS A 161 -2.05 5.79 -21.17
N LEU A 162 -1.78 7.08 -21.29
CA LEU A 162 -1.51 7.93 -20.13
C LEU A 162 -2.71 7.93 -19.18
N ALA A 163 -2.47 7.75 -17.90
CA ALA A 163 -3.55 7.50 -16.93
C ALA A 163 -3.99 8.76 -16.16
N PHE A 164 -3.10 9.75 -15.99
CA PHE A 164 -3.34 10.86 -15.09
C PHE A 164 -3.26 12.22 -15.75
N ASP A 165 -2.30 12.44 -16.63
CA ASP A 165 -2.11 13.69 -17.38
C ASP A 165 -1.96 13.36 -18.87
N GLN A 166 -2.75 14.03 -19.72
CA GLN A 166 -2.70 13.84 -21.19
C GLN A 166 -1.34 14.20 -21.79
N ASN A 167 -0.59 15.05 -21.12
CA ASN A 167 0.77 15.46 -21.52
C ASN A 167 1.85 14.86 -20.60
N GLY A 168 1.49 13.88 -19.80
CA GLY A 168 2.36 13.24 -18.83
C GLY A 168 3.16 12.05 -19.37
N THR A 169 3.62 11.23 -18.45
CA THR A 169 4.46 10.05 -18.75
C THR A 169 3.99 8.79 -18.02
N VAL A 170 3.12 8.94 -17.02
CA VAL A 170 2.68 7.84 -16.14
C VAL A 170 1.49 7.09 -16.77
N THR A 171 1.57 5.75 -16.74
CA THR A 171 0.57 4.84 -17.33
C THR A 171 -0.02 3.88 -16.30
#